data_d445ae83f01690c3145dc273cc2b1f4e
#
_entry.id   d445ae83f01690c3145dc273cc2b1f4e
#
_cell.length_a   1.000
_cell.length_b   1.000
_cell.length_c   1.000
_cell.angle_alpha   90.00
_cell.angle_beta   90.00
_cell.angle_gamma   90.00
#
_symmetry.space_group_name_H-M   'P 1'
#
loop_
_entity.id
_entity.type
_entity.pdbx_description
1 polymer ?
#
loop_
_entity_poly.entity_id
_entity_poly.type
_entity_poly.pdbx_seq_one_letter_code
_entity_poly.pdbx_strand_id
1 'polypeptide(L)'
;VPLSSYRREAVVQSNPLMSYTGNPALKPYKSFDYGITYICIPNNSISFSVYATAWSVRDRYAFVYTPSSTGILRTIEQPMGGFTSLTTGAYGRMRLLQNRLQIAGQIAVPFCHNDEPFNSDHVDVNYSLQAYWYFGGWNIGAQYFSDKSAPGSEINGLWTKHKETYSLSIGWGNSSWNVLAQIANPFTWSWKNSSNEMNSRYFDRKQSGYGVDSHCHIKLSVTYVFGFGKQVKQNNEASQQRGAGSAILE
;
A
#
# COMPACT_ATOMS: atom_id res chain seq x y z
N VAL A 1 12.10 14.60 -11.09
CA VAL A 1 13.43 14.57 -11.74
C VAL A 1 13.86 13.12 -11.83
N PRO A 2 14.31 12.64 -13.03
CA PRO A 2 14.78 11.27 -13.17
C PRO A 2 15.95 11.00 -12.22
N LEU A 3 16.02 9.80 -11.65
CA LEU A 3 17.12 9.39 -10.80
C LEU A 3 18.45 9.49 -11.56
N SER A 4 19.50 9.91 -10.90
CA SER A 4 20.84 10.04 -11.52
C SER A 4 21.33 8.72 -12.12
N SER A 5 20.95 7.57 -11.52
CA SER A 5 21.25 6.24 -12.05
C SER A 5 20.59 5.95 -13.40
N TYR A 6 19.43 6.55 -13.68
CA TYR A 6 18.72 6.37 -14.95
C TYR A 6 19.34 7.16 -16.11
N ARG A 7 20.15 8.16 -15.80
CA ARG A 7 20.86 8.99 -16.78
C ARG A 7 22.29 8.54 -17.06
N ARG A 8 22.77 7.49 -16.41
CA ARG A 8 24.15 7.02 -16.57
C ARG A 8 24.27 6.19 -17.84
N GLU A 9 25.13 6.58 -18.77
CA GLU A 9 25.37 5.86 -20.04
C GLU A 9 26.15 4.55 -19.90
N ALA A 10 26.87 4.36 -18.78
CA ALA A 10 27.64 3.14 -18.58
C ALA A 10 26.75 1.88 -18.61
N VAL A 11 27.13 0.89 -19.40
CA VAL A 11 26.48 -0.41 -19.42
C VAL A 11 26.85 -1.15 -18.15
N VAL A 12 25.84 -1.53 -17.37
CA VAL A 12 26.01 -2.30 -16.13
C VAL A 12 25.36 -3.66 -16.30
N GLN A 13 26.12 -4.73 -16.09
CA GLN A 13 25.57 -6.07 -16.07
C GLN A 13 24.78 -6.29 -14.77
N SER A 14 23.46 -6.44 -14.89
CA SER A 14 22.58 -6.65 -13.72
C SER A 14 22.48 -8.13 -13.32
N ASN A 15 22.68 -9.04 -14.28
CA ASN A 15 22.80 -10.48 -14.08
C ASN A 15 23.44 -11.12 -15.32
N PRO A 16 23.77 -12.43 -15.33
CA PRO A 16 24.44 -13.07 -16.48
C PRO A 16 23.74 -12.93 -17.83
N LEU A 17 22.42 -12.69 -17.84
CA LEU A 17 21.60 -12.62 -19.05
C LEU A 17 21.06 -11.21 -19.32
N MET A 18 21.34 -10.23 -18.48
CA MET A 18 20.77 -8.89 -18.62
C MET A 18 21.77 -7.80 -18.27
N SER A 19 21.96 -6.89 -19.18
CA SER A 19 22.68 -5.64 -18.99
C SER A 19 21.73 -4.44 -18.98
N TYR A 20 22.15 -3.34 -18.41
CA TYR A 20 21.39 -2.10 -18.31
C TYR A 20 22.24 -0.93 -18.75
N THR A 21 21.64 -0.02 -19.50
CA THR A 21 22.20 1.30 -19.78
C THR A 21 21.15 2.38 -19.54
N GLY A 22 21.54 3.49 -18.96
CA GLY A 22 20.69 4.65 -18.78
C GLY A 22 20.63 5.54 -20.01
N ASN A 23 19.85 6.62 -19.91
CA ASN A 23 19.69 7.60 -20.97
C ASN A 23 19.91 9.01 -20.40
N PRO A 24 21.00 9.71 -20.77
CA PRO A 24 21.30 11.06 -20.28
C PRO A 24 20.33 12.12 -20.79
N ALA A 25 19.60 11.85 -21.88
CA ALA A 25 18.62 12.76 -22.48
C ALA A 25 17.26 12.77 -21.75
N LEU A 26 17.09 11.97 -20.69
CA LEU A 26 15.84 11.93 -19.92
C LEU A 26 15.48 13.30 -19.33
N LYS A 27 14.24 13.68 -19.52
CA LYS A 27 13.63 14.90 -18.97
C LYS A 27 12.67 14.55 -17.83
N PRO A 28 12.38 15.48 -16.91
CA PRO A 28 11.30 15.30 -15.95
C PRO A 28 9.97 15.05 -16.66
N TYR A 29 9.22 14.04 -16.21
CA TYR A 29 7.85 13.84 -16.66
C TYR A 29 6.88 14.77 -15.92
N LYS A 30 5.69 14.93 -16.44
CA LYS A 30 4.62 15.72 -15.84
C LYS A 30 3.65 14.79 -15.11
N SER A 31 3.32 15.13 -13.87
CA SER A 31 2.36 14.39 -13.06
C SER A 31 1.26 15.34 -12.57
N PHE A 32 0.03 14.87 -12.60
CA PHE A 32 -1.15 15.60 -12.15
C PHE A 32 -1.93 14.70 -11.19
N ASP A 33 -2.22 15.24 -10.01
CA ASP A 33 -2.99 14.58 -8.97
C ASP A 33 -4.26 15.37 -8.69
N TYR A 34 -5.40 14.70 -8.70
CA TYR A 34 -6.70 15.25 -8.40
C TYR A 34 -7.40 14.38 -7.38
N GLY A 35 -8.10 14.99 -6.44
CA GLY A 35 -8.87 14.23 -5.46
C GLY A 35 -10.07 15.00 -4.96
N ILE A 36 -11.15 14.27 -4.75
CA ILE A 36 -12.34 14.75 -4.06
C ILE A 36 -12.73 13.73 -3.01
N THR A 37 -13.08 14.21 -1.82
CA THR A 37 -13.56 13.38 -0.73
C THR A 37 -14.77 14.05 -0.11
N TYR A 38 -15.85 13.30 0.03
CA TYR A 38 -17.02 13.71 0.81
C TYR A 38 -17.04 12.90 2.12
N ILE A 39 -17.12 13.59 3.24
CA ILE A 39 -17.16 12.96 4.57
C ILE A 39 -18.51 13.33 5.21
N CYS A 40 -19.20 12.35 5.72
CA CYS A 40 -20.44 12.50 6.45
C CYS A 40 -20.31 11.83 7.82
N ILE A 41 -20.64 12.59 8.87
CA ILE A 41 -20.63 12.15 10.26
C ILE A 41 -22.00 12.45 10.86
N PRO A 42 -23.01 11.60 10.61
CA PRO A 42 -24.36 11.84 11.08
C PRO A 42 -24.47 11.94 12.61
N ASN A 43 -23.58 11.19 13.29
CA ASN A 43 -23.48 11.21 14.76
C ASN A 43 -22.12 10.65 15.20
N ASN A 44 -21.87 10.64 16.51
CA ASN A 44 -20.60 10.15 17.08
C ASN A 44 -20.37 8.65 16.87
N SER A 45 -21.37 7.90 16.47
CA SER A 45 -21.30 6.45 16.30
C SER A 45 -21.12 6.02 14.83
N ILE A 46 -21.45 6.89 13.88
CA ILE A 46 -21.41 6.57 12.46
C ILE A 46 -20.63 7.62 11.71
N SER A 47 -19.69 7.20 10.91
CA SER A 47 -19.03 8.04 9.92
C SER A 47 -18.83 7.26 8.63
N PHE A 48 -19.00 7.93 7.51
CA PHE A 48 -18.65 7.38 6.20
C PHE A 48 -18.05 8.46 5.31
N SER A 49 -17.25 8.03 4.36
CA SER A 49 -16.72 8.88 3.32
C SER A 49 -16.75 8.16 1.98
N VAL A 50 -16.93 8.95 0.94
CA VAL A 50 -16.74 8.52 -0.44
C VAL A 50 -15.68 9.39 -1.08
N TYR A 51 -14.85 8.82 -1.93
CA TYR A 51 -13.75 9.55 -2.55
C TYR A 51 -13.51 9.10 -3.98
N ALA A 52 -12.96 10.01 -4.74
CA ALA A 52 -12.39 9.73 -6.04
C ALA A 52 -11.04 10.45 -6.14
N THR A 53 -10.01 9.72 -6.54
CA THR A 53 -8.66 10.24 -6.78
C THR A 53 -8.22 9.86 -8.18
N ALA A 54 -7.66 10.82 -8.90
CA ALA A 54 -7.11 10.58 -10.22
C ALA A 54 -5.64 11.02 -10.24
N TRP A 55 -4.79 10.18 -10.78
CA TRP A 55 -3.38 10.46 -11.00
C TRP A 55 -3.03 10.20 -12.46
N SER A 56 -2.43 11.18 -13.13
CA SER A 56 -2.05 11.08 -14.52
C SER A 56 -0.59 11.48 -14.70
N VAL A 57 0.15 10.70 -15.45
CA VAL A 57 1.54 10.96 -15.81
C VAL A 57 1.64 11.08 -17.32
N ARG A 58 2.31 12.11 -17.81
CA ARG A 58 2.59 12.35 -19.21
C ARG A 58 4.09 12.42 -19.47
N ASP A 59 4.48 12.13 -20.70
CA ASP A 59 5.88 12.14 -21.12
C ASP A 59 6.78 11.25 -20.22
N ARG A 60 6.23 10.14 -19.73
CA ARG A 60 6.96 9.23 -18.85
C ARG A 60 8.13 8.59 -19.58
N TYR A 61 9.09 8.13 -18.83
CA TYR A 61 10.11 7.21 -19.29
C TYR A 61 9.77 5.78 -18.85
N ALA A 62 10.16 4.80 -19.66
CA ALA A 62 9.97 3.39 -19.34
C ALA A 62 11.18 2.55 -19.77
N PHE A 63 11.26 1.36 -19.20
CA PHE A 63 12.28 0.41 -19.58
C PHE A 63 11.87 -0.32 -20.86
N VAL A 64 12.78 -0.32 -21.83
CA VAL A 64 12.70 -1.07 -23.07
C VAL A 64 13.71 -2.20 -23.03
N TYR A 65 13.32 -3.36 -23.52
CA TYR A 65 14.14 -4.56 -23.51
C TYR A 65 14.42 -4.99 -24.94
N THR A 66 15.70 -5.13 -25.29
CA THR A 66 16.12 -5.51 -26.64
C THR A 66 17.11 -6.67 -26.56
N PRO A 67 17.11 -7.60 -27.53
CA PRO A 67 18.16 -8.61 -27.63
C PRO A 67 19.53 -7.97 -27.83
N SER A 68 20.54 -8.54 -27.19
CA SER A 68 21.94 -8.16 -27.39
C SER A 68 22.80 -9.40 -27.58
N SER A 69 24.06 -9.24 -27.98
CA SER A 69 25.00 -10.36 -28.16
C SER A 69 25.27 -11.16 -26.88
N THR A 70 25.04 -10.56 -25.71
CA THR A 70 25.28 -11.15 -24.38
C THR A 70 24.01 -11.47 -23.63
N GLY A 71 22.83 -11.34 -24.26
CA GLY A 71 21.53 -11.58 -23.62
C GLY A 71 20.52 -10.48 -23.93
N ILE A 72 19.95 -9.87 -22.90
CA ILE A 72 18.95 -8.80 -23.00
C ILE A 72 19.57 -7.48 -22.52
N LEU A 73 19.50 -6.46 -23.34
CA LEU A 73 19.82 -5.09 -22.97
C LEU A 73 18.55 -4.37 -22.53
N ARG A 74 18.55 -3.88 -21.29
CA ARG A 74 17.52 -3.00 -20.74
C ARG A 74 17.97 -1.54 -20.89
N THR A 75 17.24 -0.79 -21.67
CA THR A 75 17.44 0.65 -21.85
C THR A 75 16.29 1.42 -21.20
N ILE A 76 16.44 2.72 -21.02
CA ILE A 76 15.38 3.60 -20.57
C ILE A 76 15.10 4.65 -21.64
N GLU A 77 13.86 4.75 -22.07
CA GLU A 77 13.43 5.61 -23.18
C GLU A 77 12.35 6.59 -22.76
N GLN A 78 12.27 7.72 -23.46
CA GLN A 78 11.29 8.79 -23.28
C GLN A 78 11.06 9.54 -24.62
N PRO A 79 9.82 9.90 -24.97
CA PRO A 79 8.58 9.66 -24.23
C PRO A 79 8.06 8.23 -24.45
N MET A 80 7.46 7.65 -23.40
CA MET A 80 6.88 6.30 -23.43
C MET A 80 5.39 6.33 -23.06
N GLY A 81 4.63 7.21 -23.72
CA GLY A 81 3.20 7.37 -23.50
C GLY A 81 2.83 7.98 -22.15
N GLY A 82 1.58 7.85 -21.78
CA GLY A 82 1.03 8.27 -20.50
C GLY A 82 0.60 7.10 -19.62
N PHE A 83 0.26 7.43 -18.39
CA PHE A 83 -0.38 6.54 -17.44
C PHE A 83 -1.46 7.33 -16.71
N THR A 84 -2.65 6.77 -16.61
CA THR A 84 -3.74 7.35 -15.84
C THR A 84 -4.29 6.32 -14.87
N SER A 85 -4.45 6.71 -13.63
CA SER A 85 -5.09 5.91 -12.59
C SER A 85 -6.24 6.69 -12.00
N LEU A 86 -7.41 6.08 -11.93
CA LEU A 86 -8.59 6.60 -11.25
C LEU A 86 -8.99 5.59 -10.17
N THR A 87 -9.03 6.02 -8.93
CA THR A 87 -9.51 5.20 -7.82
C THR A 87 -10.75 5.84 -7.22
N THR A 88 -11.85 5.12 -7.22
CA THR A 88 -13.07 5.49 -6.51
C THR A 88 -13.27 4.55 -5.33
N GLY A 89 -13.83 5.05 -4.24
CA GLY A 89 -14.05 4.20 -3.08
C GLY A 89 -14.94 4.81 -2.03
N ALA A 90 -15.25 3.97 -1.05
CA ALA A 90 -15.99 4.35 0.14
C ALA A 90 -15.34 3.71 1.37
N TYR A 91 -15.40 4.42 2.47
CA TYR A 91 -15.00 3.96 3.79
C TYR A 91 -16.15 4.22 4.76
N GLY A 92 -16.47 3.25 5.59
CA GLY A 92 -17.46 3.39 6.64
C GLY A 92 -16.95 2.89 7.99
N ARG A 93 -17.36 3.56 9.03
CA ARG A 93 -17.09 3.16 10.42
C ARG A 93 -18.34 3.32 11.25
N MET A 94 -18.61 2.29 12.08
CA MET A 94 -19.76 2.22 12.96
C MET A 94 -19.33 1.81 14.36
N ARG A 95 -19.87 2.47 15.38
CA ARG A 95 -19.71 2.11 16.79
C ARG A 95 -21.07 1.77 17.35
N LEU A 96 -21.20 0.56 17.84
CA LEU A 96 -22.47 -0.01 18.33
C LEU A 96 -22.32 -0.40 19.80
N LEU A 97 -23.44 -0.74 20.45
CA LEU A 97 -23.46 -1.25 21.82
C LEU A 97 -22.70 -0.34 22.80
N GLN A 98 -23.01 0.95 22.79
CA GLN A 98 -22.32 1.94 23.64
C GLN A 98 -20.79 1.97 23.41
N ASN A 99 -20.38 1.92 22.15
CA ASN A 99 -18.97 1.87 21.69
C ASN A 99 -18.22 0.56 22.01
N ARG A 100 -18.92 -0.48 22.47
CA ARG A 100 -18.27 -1.78 22.72
C ARG A 100 -17.98 -2.55 21.44
N LEU A 101 -18.76 -2.36 20.39
CA LEU A 101 -18.53 -2.98 19.10
C LEU A 101 -18.19 -1.90 18.07
N GLN A 102 -17.03 -2.01 17.45
CA GLN A 102 -16.60 -1.15 16.34
C GLN A 102 -16.50 -2.00 15.09
N ILE A 103 -17.11 -1.54 14.02
CA ILE A 103 -17.02 -2.14 12.68
C ILE A 103 -16.54 -1.06 11.72
N ALA A 104 -15.56 -1.38 10.91
CA ALA A 104 -15.10 -0.50 9.83
C ALA A 104 -14.92 -1.32 8.56
N GLY A 105 -15.27 -0.72 7.44
CA GLY A 105 -15.13 -1.34 6.13
C GLY A 105 -14.72 -0.32 5.09
N GLN A 106 -14.01 -0.78 4.10
CA GLN A 106 -13.60 0.00 2.94
C GLN A 106 -13.79 -0.83 1.67
N ILE A 107 -14.22 -0.15 0.62
CA ILE A 107 -14.17 -0.67 -0.75
C ILE A 107 -13.49 0.38 -1.63
N ALA A 108 -12.65 -0.05 -2.55
CA ALA A 108 -12.00 0.79 -3.53
C ALA A 108 -11.96 0.07 -4.88
N VAL A 109 -12.22 0.81 -5.93
CA VAL A 109 -12.19 0.33 -7.31
C VAL A 109 -11.14 1.15 -8.06
N PRO A 110 -9.88 0.70 -8.11
CA PRO A 110 -8.86 1.29 -8.95
C PRO A 110 -9.08 0.89 -10.42
N PHE A 111 -9.03 1.87 -11.28
CA PHE A 111 -8.92 1.73 -12.73
C PHE A 111 -7.58 2.32 -13.16
N CYS A 112 -6.83 1.62 -14.00
CA CYS A 112 -5.57 2.08 -14.54
C CYS A 112 -5.55 1.90 -16.05
N HIS A 113 -5.06 2.91 -16.75
CA HIS A 113 -4.87 2.92 -18.19
C HIS A 113 -3.42 3.28 -18.53
N ASN A 114 -2.79 2.48 -19.35
CA ASN A 114 -1.49 2.77 -19.95
C ASN A 114 -1.67 3.07 -21.42
N ASP A 115 -1.17 4.22 -21.87
CA ASP A 115 -1.08 4.53 -23.30
C ASP A 115 -0.02 3.63 -23.98
N GLU A 116 0.02 3.69 -25.32
CA GLU A 116 1.08 3.04 -26.08
C GLU A 116 2.49 3.41 -25.55
N PRO A 117 3.44 2.50 -25.61
CA PRO A 117 3.42 1.18 -26.26
C PRO A 117 2.85 0.05 -25.41
N PHE A 118 2.41 0.30 -24.18
CA PHE A 118 1.91 -0.73 -23.26
C PHE A 118 0.42 -1.06 -23.50
N ASN A 119 -0.38 -0.07 -23.87
CA ASN A 119 -1.81 -0.15 -24.23
C ASN A 119 -2.57 -1.19 -23.39
N SER A 120 -2.66 -0.95 -22.10
CA SER A 120 -3.27 -1.88 -21.16
C SER A 120 -4.21 -1.19 -20.19
N ASP A 121 -5.37 -1.79 -20.00
CA ASP A 121 -6.35 -1.40 -18.99
C ASP A 121 -6.36 -2.39 -17.85
N HIS A 122 -6.62 -1.89 -16.66
CA HIS A 122 -6.81 -2.73 -15.47
C HIS A 122 -7.85 -2.15 -14.53
N VAL A 123 -8.74 -3.02 -14.09
CA VAL A 123 -9.72 -2.72 -13.05
C VAL A 123 -9.57 -3.78 -11.96
N ASP A 124 -9.62 -3.35 -10.71
CA ASP A 124 -9.62 -4.25 -9.57
C ASP A 124 -10.69 -3.80 -8.55
N VAL A 125 -11.01 -4.66 -7.60
CA VAL A 125 -11.90 -4.34 -6.49
C VAL A 125 -11.23 -4.74 -5.20
N ASN A 126 -10.82 -3.75 -4.43
CA ASN A 126 -10.17 -3.96 -3.15
C ASN A 126 -11.16 -3.66 -2.03
N TYR A 127 -11.26 -4.55 -1.06
CA TYR A 127 -12.09 -4.29 0.11
C TYR A 127 -11.45 -4.79 1.39
N SER A 128 -11.84 -4.17 2.49
CA SER A 128 -11.43 -4.60 3.82
C SER A 128 -12.58 -4.50 4.80
N LEU A 129 -12.58 -5.37 5.79
CA LEU A 129 -13.51 -5.38 6.90
C LEU A 129 -12.75 -5.57 8.19
N GLN A 130 -13.11 -4.79 9.21
CA GLN A 130 -12.53 -4.85 10.54
C GLN A 130 -13.64 -4.81 11.56
N ALA A 131 -13.56 -5.64 12.59
CA ALA A 131 -14.49 -5.66 13.71
C ALA A 131 -13.71 -5.81 15.01
N TYR A 132 -14.06 -5.01 16.01
CA TYR A 132 -13.47 -5.05 17.34
C TYR A 132 -14.55 -4.99 18.40
N TRP A 133 -14.47 -5.89 19.36
CA TRP A 133 -15.36 -5.94 20.51
C TRP A 133 -14.57 -5.69 21.80
N TYR A 134 -15.02 -4.73 22.58
CA TYR A 134 -14.39 -4.27 23.84
C TYR A 134 -15.27 -4.59 25.03
N PHE A 135 -14.74 -5.24 26.05
CA PHE A 135 -15.46 -5.59 27.27
C PHE A 135 -14.49 -5.81 28.45
N GLY A 136 -14.74 -5.16 29.59
CA GLY A 136 -14.03 -5.43 30.85
C GLY A 136 -12.50 -5.40 30.77
N GLY A 137 -11.91 -4.47 30.00
CA GLY A 137 -10.47 -4.41 29.75
C GLY A 137 -9.97 -5.36 28.65
N TRP A 138 -10.84 -6.19 28.08
CA TRP A 138 -10.54 -7.07 26.95
C TRP A 138 -10.97 -6.46 25.63
N ASN A 139 -10.30 -6.86 24.59
CA ASN A 139 -10.76 -6.65 23.20
C ASN A 139 -10.57 -7.92 22.38
N ILE A 140 -11.49 -8.18 21.49
CA ILE A 140 -11.40 -9.22 20.47
C ILE A 140 -11.49 -8.51 19.12
N GLY A 141 -10.61 -8.83 18.20
CA GLY A 141 -10.55 -8.22 16.87
C GLY A 141 -10.51 -9.26 15.76
N ALA A 142 -11.18 -8.93 14.67
CA ALA A 142 -11.09 -9.64 13.41
C ALA A 142 -10.86 -8.64 12.29
N GLN A 143 -9.95 -8.97 11.36
CA GLN A 143 -9.64 -8.16 10.20
C GLN A 143 -9.53 -9.04 8.97
N TYR A 144 -10.02 -8.51 7.85
CA TYR A 144 -9.90 -9.10 6.54
C TYR A 144 -9.53 -8.02 5.53
N PHE A 145 -8.57 -8.30 4.66
CA PHE A 145 -8.20 -7.50 3.51
C PHE A 145 -8.23 -8.41 2.28
N SER A 146 -8.97 -8.00 1.25
CA SER A 146 -9.03 -8.76 -0.01
C SER A 146 -7.67 -8.84 -0.67
N ASP A 147 -7.50 -9.80 -1.53
CA ASP A 147 -6.45 -9.73 -2.54
C ASP A 147 -6.55 -8.42 -3.33
N LYS A 148 -5.45 -8.00 -3.89
CA LYS A 148 -5.38 -6.81 -4.74
C LYS A 148 -4.35 -7.00 -5.82
N SER A 149 -4.65 -6.44 -6.98
CA SER A 149 -3.69 -6.32 -8.05
C SER A 149 -3.57 -4.86 -8.48
N ALA A 150 -2.38 -4.46 -8.81
CA ALA A 150 -2.08 -3.10 -9.22
C ALA A 150 -0.92 -3.10 -10.21
N PRO A 151 -0.83 -2.11 -11.11
CA PRO A 151 0.40 -1.91 -11.84
C PRO A 151 1.52 -1.68 -10.81
N GLY A 152 2.56 -2.49 -10.89
CA GLY A 152 3.68 -2.43 -9.94
C GLY A 152 4.52 -1.18 -10.09
N SER A 153 4.56 -0.62 -11.30
CA SER A 153 5.24 0.63 -11.62
C SER A 153 4.83 1.09 -13.01
N GLU A 154 4.50 2.37 -13.12
CA GLU A 154 4.27 3.02 -14.43
C GLU A 154 5.51 2.99 -15.33
N ILE A 155 6.68 2.74 -14.78
CA ILE A 155 7.96 2.69 -15.52
C ILE A 155 8.21 1.31 -16.14
N ASN A 156 7.74 0.24 -15.51
CA ASN A 156 8.14 -1.12 -15.86
C ASN A 156 7.06 -1.96 -16.55
N GLY A 157 5.82 -1.51 -16.57
CA GLY A 157 4.70 -2.33 -17.02
C GLY A 157 4.48 -3.60 -16.18
N LEU A 158 4.98 -3.61 -14.95
CA LEU A 158 4.84 -4.74 -14.03
C LEU A 158 3.45 -4.75 -13.39
N TRP A 159 2.88 -5.94 -13.25
CA TRP A 159 1.68 -6.18 -12.46
C TRP A 159 2.07 -6.83 -11.14
N THR A 160 1.64 -6.26 -10.05
CA THR A 160 1.85 -6.81 -8.70
C THR A 160 0.53 -7.31 -8.14
N LYS A 161 0.48 -8.58 -7.80
CA LYS A 161 -0.66 -9.21 -7.12
C LYS A 161 -0.27 -9.52 -5.68
N HIS A 162 -1.09 -9.07 -4.75
CA HIS A 162 -0.97 -9.41 -3.33
C HIS A 162 -2.14 -10.31 -2.96
N LYS A 163 -1.89 -11.32 -2.14
CA LYS A 163 -2.92 -12.20 -1.63
C LYS A 163 -3.73 -11.51 -0.53
N GLU A 164 -4.95 -11.99 -0.33
CA GLU A 164 -5.76 -11.65 0.83
C GLU A 164 -5.02 -11.94 2.13
N THR A 165 -5.33 -11.16 3.15
CA THR A 165 -4.81 -11.35 4.50
C THR A 165 -5.95 -11.21 5.51
N TYR A 166 -5.92 -12.02 6.54
CA TYR A 166 -6.90 -11.98 7.60
C TYR A 166 -6.25 -12.29 8.95
N SER A 167 -6.78 -11.72 10.01
CA SER A 167 -6.26 -11.95 11.34
C SER A 167 -7.34 -11.93 12.39
N LEU A 168 -7.10 -12.68 13.45
CA LEU A 168 -7.87 -12.66 14.69
C LEU A 168 -6.95 -12.22 15.82
N SER A 169 -7.47 -11.43 16.73
CA SER A 169 -6.71 -10.93 17.88
C SER A 169 -7.55 -10.96 19.14
N ILE A 170 -6.86 -11.18 20.26
CA ILE A 170 -7.39 -10.98 21.59
C ILE A 170 -6.39 -10.13 22.38
N GLY A 171 -6.89 -9.09 23.01
CA GLY A 171 -6.09 -8.21 23.83
C GLY A 171 -6.70 -8.04 25.22
N TRP A 172 -5.85 -7.76 26.18
CA TRP A 172 -6.23 -7.36 27.52
C TRP A 172 -5.33 -6.22 27.99
N GLY A 173 -5.94 -5.23 28.62
CA GLY A 173 -5.18 -4.10 29.13
C GLY A 173 -5.80 -3.46 30.37
N ASN A 174 -4.91 -2.88 31.19
CA ASN A 174 -5.24 -2.00 32.31
C ASN A 174 -4.32 -0.78 32.29
N SER A 175 -4.24 -0.02 33.37
CA SER A 175 -3.40 1.19 33.48
C SER A 175 -1.91 0.94 33.29
N SER A 176 -1.43 -0.28 33.56
CA SER A 176 0.00 -0.61 33.52
C SER A 176 0.36 -1.67 32.49
N TRP A 177 -0.53 -2.60 32.22
CA TRP A 177 -0.28 -3.72 31.31
C TRP A 177 -1.13 -3.63 30.04
N ASN A 178 -0.52 -3.98 28.93
CA ASN A 178 -1.21 -4.25 27.67
C ASN A 178 -0.64 -5.53 27.07
N VAL A 179 -1.49 -6.53 26.91
CA VAL A 179 -1.16 -7.84 26.33
C VAL A 179 -2.03 -8.03 25.09
N LEU A 180 -1.41 -8.34 23.96
CA LEU A 180 -2.09 -8.62 22.70
C LEU A 180 -1.53 -9.91 22.11
N ALA A 181 -2.42 -10.87 21.87
CA ALA A 181 -2.16 -12.03 21.04
C ALA A 181 -2.90 -11.91 19.71
N GLN A 182 -2.22 -12.15 18.62
CA GLN A 182 -2.77 -12.10 17.27
C GLN A 182 -2.33 -13.34 16.50
N ILE A 183 -3.27 -13.97 15.81
CA ILE A 183 -2.98 -14.97 14.78
C ILE A 183 -3.32 -14.36 13.41
N ALA A 184 -2.35 -14.35 12.51
CA ALA A 184 -2.53 -13.90 11.15
C ALA A 184 -2.56 -15.10 10.20
N ASN A 185 -3.46 -15.03 9.23
CA ASN A 185 -3.67 -16.03 8.18
C ASN A 185 -3.77 -17.48 8.72
N PRO A 186 -4.63 -17.77 9.73
CA PRO A 186 -4.65 -19.04 10.45
C PRO A 186 -4.85 -20.29 9.57
N PHE A 187 -5.38 -20.10 8.35
CA PHE A 187 -5.63 -21.22 7.41
C PHE A 187 -4.71 -21.19 6.19
N THR A 188 -3.70 -20.30 6.17
CA THR A 188 -2.77 -20.15 5.04
C THR A 188 -1.39 -20.67 5.39
N TRP A 189 -0.95 -21.73 4.70
CA TRP A 189 0.37 -22.34 4.88
C TRP A 189 1.36 -21.96 3.78
N SER A 190 0.99 -21.00 2.93
CA SER A 190 1.84 -20.53 1.83
C SER A 190 2.63 -19.30 2.24
N TRP A 191 3.93 -19.33 2.07
CA TRP A 191 4.83 -18.19 2.26
C TRP A 191 4.77 -17.15 1.12
N LYS A 192 4.11 -17.49 0.01
CA LYS A 192 3.98 -16.58 -1.12
C LYS A 192 2.98 -15.48 -0.80
N ASN A 193 3.46 -14.22 -0.75
CA ASN A 193 2.66 -13.04 -0.46
C ASN A 193 2.31 -12.21 -1.69
N SER A 194 3.16 -12.26 -2.71
CA SER A 194 2.94 -11.48 -3.91
C SER A 194 3.46 -12.19 -5.16
N SER A 195 3.00 -11.78 -6.30
CA SER A 195 3.58 -12.11 -7.58
C SER A 195 3.64 -10.89 -8.46
N ASN A 196 4.79 -10.70 -9.11
CA ASN A 196 5.00 -9.69 -10.13
C ASN A 196 5.10 -10.39 -11.47
N GLU A 197 4.34 -9.94 -12.43
CA GLU A 197 4.35 -10.46 -13.79
C GLU A 197 4.67 -9.32 -14.76
N MET A 198 5.60 -9.56 -15.66
CA MET A 198 5.95 -8.65 -16.74
C MET A 198 5.96 -9.45 -18.04
N ASN A 199 5.19 -9.00 -18.99
CA ASN A 199 5.19 -9.54 -20.34
C ASN A 199 5.88 -8.53 -21.25
N SER A 200 6.98 -8.93 -21.85
CA SER A 200 7.68 -8.13 -22.85
C SER A 200 7.66 -8.84 -24.20
N ARG A 201 8.00 -8.12 -25.28
CA ARG A 201 8.06 -8.72 -26.62
C ARG A 201 9.06 -9.87 -26.72
N TYR A 202 10.09 -9.90 -25.85
CA TYR A 202 11.22 -10.82 -25.97
C TYR A 202 11.31 -11.83 -24.85
N PHE A 203 10.61 -11.61 -23.73
CA PHE A 203 10.61 -12.54 -22.60
C PHE A 203 9.43 -12.26 -21.67
N ASP A 204 9.02 -13.28 -20.97
CA ASP A 204 8.10 -13.16 -19.84
C ASP A 204 8.87 -13.33 -18.54
N ARG A 205 8.55 -12.50 -17.57
CA ARG A 205 9.14 -12.58 -16.25
C ARG A 205 8.05 -12.74 -15.21
N LYS A 206 8.18 -13.78 -14.39
CA LYS A 206 7.36 -13.99 -13.20
C LYS A 206 8.25 -14.03 -11.98
N GLN A 207 7.98 -13.19 -11.03
CA GLN A 207 8.68 -13.12 -9.75
C GLN A 207 7.68 -13.33 -8.62
N SER A 208 7.98 -14.23 -7.69
CA SER A 208 7.17 -14.43 -6.49
C SER A 208 7.89 -13.84 -5.28
N GLY A 209 7.15 -13.07 -4.49
CA GLY A 209 7.58 -12.61 -3.18
C GLY A 209 7.14 -13.60 -2.11
N TYR A 210 7.98 -13.80 -1.11
CA TYR A 210 7.72 -14.68 0.02
C TYR A 210 7.97 -13.92 1.31
N GLY A 211 7.10 -14.09 2.29
CA GLY A 211 7.23 -13.39 3.56
C GLY A 211 6.39 -14.02 4.67
N VAL A 212 6.79 -13.75 5.90
CA VAL A 212 6.09 -14.25 7.10
C VAL A 212 4.65 -13.75 7.14
N ASP A 213 4.38 -12.56 6.62
CA ASP A 213 3.07 -11.90 6.70
C ASP A 213 1.97 -12.65 5.93
N SER A 214 2.33 -13.53 4.99
CA SER A 214 1.36 -14.33 4.23
C SER A 214 1.12 -15.73 4.77
N HIS A 215 1.98 -16.19 5.69
CA HIS A 215 1.89 -17.50 6.31
C HIS A 215 1.13 -17.40 7.64
N CYS A 216 0.55 -18.51 8.09
CA CYS A 216 0.02 -18.60 9.45
C CYS A 216 1.12 -18.30 10.46
N HIS A 217 0.97 -17.24 11.24
CA HIS A 217 1.88 -16.89 12.31
C HIS A 217 1.15 -16.32 13.51
N ILE A 218 1.74 -16.50 14.68
CA ILE A 218 1.23 -15.97 15.95
C ILE A 218 2.19 -14.87 16.40
N LYS A 219 1.62 -13.74 16.80
CA LYS A 219 2.34 -12.63 17.43
C LYS A 219 1.81 -12.41 18.83
N LEU A 220 2.70 -12.38 19.80
CA LEU A 220 2.41 -11.99 21.17
C LEU A 220 3.15 -10.69 21.48
N SER A 221 2.44 -9.69 21.96
CA SER A 221 2.99 -8.42 22.41
C SER A 221 2.59 -8.20 23.85
N VAL A 222 3.57 -7.91 24.70
CA VAL A 222 3.36 -7.57 26.11
C VAL A 222 4.03 -6.23 26.35
N THR A 223 3.28 -5.26 26.81
CA THR A 223 3.78 -3.93 27.15
C THR A 223 3.45 -3.65 28.61
N TYR A 224 4.45 -3.25 29.36
CA TYR A 224 4.29 -2.76 30.72
C TYR A 224 4.70 -1.29 30.79
N VAL A 225 3.81 -0.46 31.29
CA VAL A 225 4.07 0.97 31.49
C VAL A 225 4.32 1.20 32.99
N PHE A 226 5.53 1.58 33.32
CA PHE A 226 5.88 2.00 34.68
C PHE A 226 6.22 3.49 34.67
N GLY A 227 5.67 4.20 35.66
CA GLY A 227 5.96 5.62 35.86
C GLY A 227 6.76 5.82 37.16
N PHE A 228 7.84 6.55 37.05
CA PHE A 228 8.58 7.04 38.21
C PHE A 228 8.36 8.54 38.35
N GLY A 229 8.00 9.02 39.53
CA GLY A 229 7.88 10.43 39.81
C GLY A 229 6.44 10.93 40.05
N LYS A 230 6.28 12.21 40.39
CA LYS A 230 4.99 12.85 40.57
C LYS A 230 4.26 12.89 39.22
N GLN A 231 3.02 12.36 39.17
CA GLN A 231 2.14 12.59 38.02
C GLN A 231 1.86 14.08 37.90
N VAL A 232 2.46 14.70 36.91
CA VAL A 232 2.05 16.06 36.50
C VAL A 232 0.77 15.89 35.70
N LYS A 233 -0.34 16.47 36.18
CA LYS A 233 -1.56 16.59 35.38
C LYS A 233 -1.21 17.42 34.16
N GLN A 234 -0.94 16.77 33.04
CA GLN A 234 -0.88 17.46 31.75
C GLN A 234 -2.32 17.86 31.40
N ASN A 235 -2.55 19.16 31.27
CA ASN A 235 -3.79 19.65 30.69
C ASN A 235 -3.90 19.04 29.28
N ASN A 236 -4.98 18.30 29.04
CA ASN A 236 -5.24 17.63 27.76
C ASN A 236 -5.30 18.58 26.54
N GLU A 237 -5.42 19.88 26.77
CA GLU A 237 -5.41 20.90 25.71
C GLU A 237 -4.04 21.06 25.03
N ALA A 238 -2.93 20.86 25.77
CA ALA A 238 -1.59 20.98 25.19
C ALA A 238 -1.18 19.77 24.33
N SER A 239 -1.78 18.58 24.56
CA SER A 239 -1.47 17.39 23.78
C SER A 239 -2.21 17.33 22.46
N GLN A 240 -3.39 17.98 22.35
CA GLN A 240 -4.11 18.07 21.07
C GLN A 240 -3.49 19.09 20.12
N GLN A 241 -2.86 20.15 20.62
CA GLN A 241 -2.16 21.12 19.77
C GLN A 241 -0.81 20.62 19.23
N ARG A 242 -0.13 19.71 19.93
CA ARG A 242 1.15 19.16 19.45
C ARG A 242 1.00 18.15 18.30
N GLY A 243 -0.16 17.51 18.17
CA GLY A 243 -0.43 16.60 17.05
C GLY A 243 -0.76 17.29 15.72
N ALA A 244 -1.22 18.54 15.78
CA ALA A 244 -1.60 19.32 14.59
C ALA A 244 -0.49 20.28 14.11
N GLY A 245 0.53 20.54 14.92
CA GLY A 245 1.52 21.59 14.67
C GLY A 245 2.84 21.15 14.06
N SER A 246 3.10 19.84 13.95
CA SER A 246 4.39 19.37 13.44
C SER A 246 4.43 19.12 11.93
N ALA A 247 3.34 19.38 11.22
CA ALA A 247 3.25 19.20 9.77
C ALA A 247 3.45 20.49 8.96
N ILE A 248 3.69 21.63 9.62
CA ILE A 248 3.86 22.89 8.92
C ILE A 248 5.05 23.64 9.52
N LEU A 249 6.23 23.22 9.24
CA LEU A 249 7.46 24.02 9.26
C LEU A 249 8.64 23.14 8.79
N GLU A 250 8.82 23.11 7.50
CA GLU A 250 10.09 23.31 6.78
C GLU A 250 9.89 23.06 5.30
#